data_42880b1bd1e75cd0fcfa998c6f6f8da1
#
_entry.id   42880b1bd1e75cd0fcfa998c6f6f8da1
#
_cell.length_a   1.000
_cell.length_b   1.000
_cell.length_c   1.000
_cell.angle_alpha   90.00
_cell.angle_beta   90.00
_cell.angle_gamma   90.00
#
_symmetry.space_group_name_H-M   'P 1'
#
loop_
_entity.id
_entity.type
_entity.pdbx_description
1 polymer ?
#
loop_
_entity_poly.entity_id
_entity_poly.type
_entity_poly.pdbx_seq_one_letter_code
_entity_poly.pdbx_strand_id
1 'polypeptide(L)'
;MSKLKGKVALVTGSGRGIGRAIALKLASEGAKLVVNDLDAAPGDAVAAEIKSAGGEAVAVNGSVSDPGFPDRFVGAAMETFGG
;
A
#
# COMPACT_ATOMS: atom_id res chain seq x y z
N MET A 1 -1.23 19.19 3.95
CA MET A 1 -2.58 19.00 4.48
C MET A 1 -3.06 17.58 4.35
N SER A 2 -3.67 17.07 5.39
CA SER A 2 -4.05 15.66 5.46
C SER A 2 -5.47 15.44 4.96
N LYS A 3 -5.67 15.54 3.66
CA LYS A 3 -6.99 15.36 3.05
C LYS A 3 -7.53 13.95 3.21
N LEU A 4 -6.65 12.97 3.35
CA LEU A 4 -7.02 11.55 3.40
C LEU A 4 -6.77 10.95 4.78
N LYS A 5 -6.59 11.76 5.79
CA LYS A 5 -6.33 11.27 7.13
C LYS A 5 -7.42 10.29 7.57
N GLY A 6 -7.00 9.12 8.01
CA GLY A 6 -7.91 8.05 8.43
C GLY A 6 -8.45 7.19 7.30
N LYS A 7 -8.17 7.52 6.05
CA LYS A 7 -8.57 6.68 4.92
C LYS A 7 -7.55 5.58 4.68
N VAL A 8 -8.03 4.44 4.21
CA VAL A 8 -7.18 3.31 3.83
C VAL A 8 -7.23 3.17 2.31
N ALA A 9 -6.09 3.16 1.67
CA ALA A 9 -5.99 3.04 0.21
C ALA A 9 -5.23 1.76 -0.14
N LEU A 10 -5.73 1.04 -1.15
CA LEU A 10 -5.10 -0.17 -1.65
C LEU A 10 -4.58 0.12 -3.05
N VAL A 11 -3.28 -0.02 -3.25
CA VAL A 11 -2.63 0.32 -4.53
C VAL A 11 -1.88 -0.89 -5.05
N THR A 12 -2.27 -1.38 -6.23
CA THR A 12 -1.58 -2.49 -6.90
C THR A 12 -0.48 -1.95 -7.81
N GLY A 13 0.54 -2.77 -8.07
CA GLY A 13 1.67 -2.36 -8.90
C GLY A 13 2.42 -1.18 -8.32
N SER A 14 2.42 -1.04 -7.01
CA SER A 14 2.91 0.17 -6.33
C SER A 14 4.42 0.24 -6.15
N GLY A 15 5.12 -0.84 -6.49
CA GLY A 15 6.58 -0.87 -6.35
C GLY A 15 7.33 -0.05 -7.39
N ARG A 16 6.68 0.39 -8.47
CA ARG A 16 7.35 1.07 -9.58
C ARG A 16 6.46 2.09 -10.25
N GLY A 17 7.11 3.05 -10.92
CA GLY A 17 6.49 3.96 -11.85
C GLY A 17 5.29 4.69 -11.27
N ILE A 18 4.20 4.68 -12.02
CA ILE A 18 3.00 5.43 -11.67
C ILE A 18 2.38 4.90 -10.38
N GLY A 19 2.35 3.58 -10.18
CA GLY A 19 1.80 3.00 -8.95
C GLY A 19 2.55 3.46 -7.71
N ARG A 20 3.87 3.50 -7.78
CA ARG A 20 4.70 3.99 -6.69
C ARG A 20 4.42 5.47 -6.41
N ALA A 21 4.35 6.28 -7.45
CA ALA A 21 4.08 7.71 -7.31
C ALA A 21 2.71 7.96 -6.67
N ILE A 22 1.69 7.18 -7.07
CA ILE A 22 0.36 7.29 -6.49
C ILE A 22 0.38 6.91 -5.02
N ALA A 23 1.06 5.81 -4.65
CA ALA A 23 1.13 5.38 -3.27
C ALA A 23 1.79 6.43 -2.38
N LEU A 24 2.91 7.00 -2.84
CA LEU A 24 3.60 8.04 -2.09
C LEU A 24 2.75 9.30 -1.95
N LYS A 25 2.04 9.68 -3.01
CA LYS A 25 1.17 10.85 -2.97
C LYS A 25 0.02 10.65 -1.98
N LEU A 26 -0.65 9.51 -2.04
CA LEU A 26 -1.75 9.21 -1.13
C LEU A 26 -1.27 9.20 0.32
N ALA A 27 -0.10 8.62 0.57
CA ALA A 27 0.48 8.61 1.90
C ALA A 27 0.78 10.03 2.39
N SER A 28 1.27 10.91 1.50
CA SER A 28 1.54 12.30 1.86
C SER A 28 0.28 13.06 2.22
N GLU A 29 -0.88 12.61 1.73
CA GLU A 29 -2.18 13.18 2.05
C GLU A 29 -2.80 12.58 3.31
N GLY A 30 -2.08 11.70 3.98
CA GLY A 30 -2.51 11.11 5.25
C GLY A 30 -3.16 9.74 5.16
N ALA A 31 -3.26 9.14 3.97
CA ALA A 31 -3.84 7.81 3.82
C ALA A 31 -2.92 6.74 4.41
N LYS A 32 -3.53 5.69 4.94
CA LYS A 32 -2.83 4.47 5.31
C LYS A 32 -2.83 3.56 4.10
N LEU A 33 -1.68 3.00 3.75
CA LEU A 33 -1.52 2.30 2.48
C LEU A 33 -1.39 0.79 2.65
N VAL A 34 -2.10 0.05 1.82
CA VAL A 34 -1.78 -1.35 1.55
C VAL A 34 -1.23 -1.38 0.13
N VAL A 35 0.05 -1.62 0.00
CA VAL A 35 0.74 -1.57 -1.28
C VAL A 35 1.02 -2.97 -1.78
N ASN A 36 1.08 -3.11 -3.09
CA ASN A 36 1.32 -4.38 -3.75
C ASN A 36 2.26 -4.22 -4.92
N ASP A 37 3.12 -5.21 -5.11
CA ASP A 37 3.84 -5.40 -6.36
C ASP A 37 3.94 -6.88 -6.62
N LEU A 38 4.12 -7.28 -7.88
CA LEU A 38 4.33 -8.67 -8.24
C LEU A 38 5.58 -9.22 -7.57
N ASP A 39 6.62 -8.40 -7.49
CA ASP A 39 7.88 -8.75 -6.83
C ASP A 39 7.91 -8.17 -5.42
N ALA A 40 8.37 -8.96 -4.46
CA ALA A 40 8.37 -8.56 -3.05
C ALA A 40 9.29 -7.36 -2.79
N ALA A 41 10.48 -7.35 -3.38
CA ALA A 41 11.46 -6.30 -3.07
C ALA A 41 10.97 -4.89 -3.39
N PRO A 42 10.40 -4.61 -4.60
CA PRO A 42 9.85 -3.29 -4.87
C PRO A 42 8.67 -2.91 -3.99
N GLY A 43 7.78 -3.86 -3.71
CA GLY A 43 6.62 -3.61 -2.84
C GLY A 43 7.06 -3.27 -1.43
N ASP A 44 7.98 -4.04 -0.89
CA ASP A 44 8.51 -3.80 0.46
C ASP A 44 9.26 -2.48 0.53
N ALA A 45 9.99 -2.11 -0.52
CA ALA A 45 10.73 -0.86 -0.58
C ALA A 45 9.80 0.35 -0.49
N VAL A 46 8.67 0.32 -1.20
CA VAL A 46 7.69 1.42 -1.15
C VAL A 46 7.06 1.52 0.24
N ALA A 47 6.70 0.40 0.85
CA ALA A 47 6.17 0.42 2.20
C ALA A 47 7.18 1.01 3.20
N ALA A 48 8.45 0.62 3.10
CA ALA A 48 9.50 1.16 3.94
C ALA A 48 9.69 2.65 3.72
N GLU A 49 9.65 3.09 2.48
CA GLU A 49 9.78 4.50 2.12
C GLU A 49 8.67 5.35 2.74
N ILE A 50 7.42 4.84 2.68
CA ILE A 50 6.28 5.53 3.28
C ILE A 50 6.46 5.63 4.80
N LYS A 51 6.88 4.55 5.44
CA LYS A 51 7.11 4.55 6.90
C LYS A 51 8.20 5.52 7.28
N SER A 52 9.27 5.58 6.51
CA SER A 52 10.40 6.49 6.77
C SER A 52 9.97 7.95 6.67
N ALA A 53 8.98 8.25 5.85
CA ALA A 53 8.42 9.59 5.71
C ALA A 53 7.36 9.91 6.77
N GLY A 54 7.12 9.01 7.71
CA GLY A 54 6.14 9.23 8.78
C GLY A 54 4.75 8.72 8.49
N GLY A 55 4.56 8.03 7.36
CA GLY A 55 3.27 7.45 6.99
C GLY A 55 3.10 6.03 7.50
N GLU A 56 1.97 5.43 7.18
CA GLU A 56 1.65 4.05 7.53
C GLU A 56 1.43 3.23 6.27
N ALA A 57 2.10 2.09 6.18
CA ALA A 57 1.98 1.22 5.02
C ALA A 57 2.30 -0.23 5.38
N VAL A 58 1.66 -1.14 4.67
CA VAL A 58 1.97 -2.57 4.73
C VAL A 58 2.01 -3.10 3.31
N ALA A 59 2.91 -4.04 3.04
CA ALA A 59 3.05 -4.65 1.72
C ALA A 59 2.38 -6.01 1.69
N VAL A 60 1.55 -6.25 0.67
CA VAL A 60 1.00 -7.56 0.35
C VAL A 60 1.40 -7.85 -1.09
N ASN A 61 2.45 -8.64 -1.27
CA ASN A 61 3.04 -8.86 -2.59
C ASN A 61 2.49 -10.12 -3.23
N GLY A 62 2.59 -10.19 -4.56
CA GLY A 62 2.14 -11.31 -5.34
C GLY A 62 1.30 -10.89 -6.53
N SER A 63 0.87 -11.88 -7.32
CA SER A 63 0.08 -11.62 -8.51
C SER A 63 -1.36 -11.28 -8.17
N VAL A 64 -1.88 -10.19 -8.74
CA VAL A 64 -3.28 -9.80 -8.56
C VAL A 64 -4.23 -10.80 -9.23
N SER A 65 -3.72 -11.66 -10.12
CA SER A 65 -4.52 -12.70 -10.74
C SER A 65 -4.60 -13.97 -9.90
N ASP A 66 -3.87 -14.08 -8.81
CA ASP A 66 -3.96 -15.19 -7.87
C ASP A 66 -5.36 -15.14 -7.23
N PRO A 67 -6.14 -16.26 -7.26
CA PRO A 67 -7.50 -16.23 -6.70
C PRO A 67 -7.59 -15.85 -5.24
N GLY A 68 -6.55 -16.12 -4.45
CA GLY A 68 -6.52 -15.76 -3.03
C GLY A 68 -6.05 -14.33 -2.76
N PHE A 69 -5.59 -13.61 -3.79
CA PHE A 69 -5.01 -12.29 -3.61
C PHE A 69 -6.00 -11.25 -3.06
N PRO A 70 -7.22 -11.13 -3.59
CA PRO A 70 -8.14 -10.13 -3.08
C PRO A 70 -8.38 -10.26 -1.57
N ASP A 71 -8.56 -11.49 -1.10
CA ASP A 71 -8.79 -11.73 0.33
C ASP A 71 -7.58 -11.34 1.16
N ARG A 72 -6.37 -11.65 0.71
CA ARG A 72 -5.15 -11.27 1.42
C ARG A 72 -4.97 -9.76 1.44
N PHE A 73 -5.27 -9.10 0.33
CA PHE A 73 -5.08 -7.67 0.18
C PHE A 73 -6.05 -6.91 1.08
N VAL A 74 -7.33 -7.23 1.00
CA VAL A 74 -8.36 -6.62 1.85
C VAL A 74 -8.15 -7.01 3.30
N GLY A 75 -7.81 -8.28 3.57
CA GLY A 75 -7.53 -8.75 4.91
C GLY A 75 -6.40 -7.99 5.58
N ALA A 76 -5.34 -7.67 4.85
CA ALA A 76 -4.23 -6.90 5.39
C ALA A 76 -4.69 -5.50 5.83
N ALA A 77 -5.57 -4.87 5.05
CA ALA A 77 -6.12 -3.56 5.41
C ALA A 77 -6.95 -3.65 6.68
N MET A 78 -7.80 -4.67 6.79
CA MET A 78 -8.64 -4.86 7.97
C MET A 78 -7.82 -5.17 9.21
N GLU A 79 -6.84 -6.06 9.10
CA GLU A 79 -6.03 -6.47 10.23
C GLU A 79 -5.08 -5.37 10.71
N THR A 80 -4.49 -4.65 9.76
CA THR A 80 -3.45 -3.67 10.08
C THR A 80 -4.04 -2.33 10.47
N PHE A 81 -5.08 -1.89 9.76
CA PHE A 81 -5.60 -0.53 9.92
C PHE A 81 -7.02 -0.49 10.47
N GLY A 82 -7.65 -1.64 10.64
CA GLY A 82 -8.98 -1.69 11.22
C GLY A 82 -10.11 -1.25 10.31
N GLY A 83 -9.85 -1.26 9.02
CA GLY A 83 -10.96 -0.92 8.14
C GLY A 83 -10.63 -0.28 6.82
#